data_7c9fe2aeb8f984e43e9ad07f046c58ca
#
_entry.id   7c9fe2aeb8f984e43e9ad07f046c58ca
#
_cell.length_a   1.000
_cell.length_b   1.000
_cell.length_c   1.000
_cell.angle_alpha   90.00
_cell.angle_beta   90.00
_cell.angle_gamma   90.00
#
_symmetry.space_group_name_H-M   'P 1'
#
loop_
_entity.id
_entity.type
_entity.pdbx_description
1 polymer ?
#
loop_
_entity_poly.entity_id
_entity_poly.type
_entity_poly.pdbx_seq_one_letter_code
_entity_poly.pdbx_strand_id
1 'polypeptide(L)'
;MGPESRRSRSRILELLIPITRHLGVRIDDLIDNAPRDPRVRRPVLRMNGMIVAPLSPEGSPISTYKITYPPRAAKPEPRTHEGQEWLYVLSGALRLQLGGEELVLQAGEAAQFDTQVPHAMSAAGTAPADVLSIFGAEGFRLHTQQNEQPEPQ
;
A
#
# COMPACT_ATOMS: atom_id res chain seq x y z
N MET A 1 -44.10 -19.42 0.86
CA MET A 1 -42.79 -19.61 0.20
C MET A 1 -42.42 -21.07 0.29
N GLY A 2 -42.63 -21.80 -0.79
CA GLY A 2 -42.58 -23.26 -0.83
C GLY A 2 -41.12 -23.82 -0.94
N PRO A 3 -40.93 -25.11 -0.73
CA PRO A 3 -39.64 -25.80 -0.70
C PRO A 3 -38.88 -25.77 -2.05
N GLU A 4 -39.51 -25.46 -3.17
CA GLU A 4 -38.90 -25.38 -4.48
C GLU A 4 -37.96 -24.17 -4.66
N SER A 5 -38.24 -23.05 -3.98
CA SER A 5 -37.41 -21.83 -4.05
C SER A 5 -36.01 -22.03 -3.41
N ARG A 6 -35.91 -22.86 -2.37
CA ARG A 6 -34.63 -23.18 -1.70
C ARG A 6 -33.76 -24.12 -2.54
N ARG A 7 -34.35 -25.12 -3.21
CA ARG A 7 -33.60 -26.07 -4.07
C ARG A 7 -33.03 -25.40 -5.32
N SER A 8 -33.73 -24.44 -5.89
CA SER A 8 -33.27 -23.70 -7.08
C SER A 8 -32.06 -22.81 -6.74
N ARG A 9 -32.07 -22.12 -5.59
CA ARG A 9 -30.94 -21.28 -5.16
C ARG A 9 -29.67 -22.10 -4.86
N SER A 10 -29.81 -23.28 -4.26
CA SER A 10 -28.66 -24.15 -3.97
C SER A 10 -27.98 -24.63 -5.26
N ARG A 11 -28.76 -25.00 -6.29
CA ARG A 11 -28.22 -25.44 -7.59
C ARG A 11 -27.48 -24.34 -8.33
N ILE A 12 -27.93 -23.10 -8.24
CA ILE A 12 -27.27 -21.96 -8.87
C ILE A 12 -25.89 -21.72 -8.25
N LEU A 13 -25.78 -21.80 -6.91
CA LEU A 13 -24.50 -21.65 -6.21
C LEU A 13 -23.53 -22.79 -6.52
N GLU A 14 -24.01 -24.02 -6.63
CA GLU A 14 -23.19 -25.20 -6.99
C GLU A 14 -22.61 -25.08 -8.41
N LEU A 15 -23.26 -24.39 -9.32
CA LEU A 15 -22.76 -24.11 -10.66
C LEU A 15 -21.82 -22.90 -10.70
N LEU A 16 -22.12 -21.86 -9.93
CA LEU A 16 -21.33 -20.62 -9.95
C LEU A 16 -19.95 -20.78 -9.30
N ILE A 17 -19.82 -21.55 -8.24
CA ILE A 17 -18.55 -21.73 -7.51
C ILE A 17 -17.42 -22.28 -8.40
N PRO A 18 -17.61 -23.36 -9.20
CA PRO A 18 -16.57 -23.83 -10.10
C PRO A 18 -16.23 -22.83 -11.20
N ILE A 19 -17.23 -22.12 -11.73
CA ILE A 19 -17.05 -21.14 -12.82
C ILE A 19 -16.24 -19.95 -12.31
N THR A 20 -16.57 -19.40 -11.14
CA THR A 20 -15.85 -18.27 -10.57
C THR A 20 -14.40 -18.62 -10.23
N ARG A 21 -14.15 -19.84 -9.77
CA ARG A 21 -12.78 -20.34 -9.52
C ARG A 21 -11.98 -20.47 -10.80
N HIS A 22 -12.60 -20.97 -11.87
CA HIS A 22 -11.94 -21.12 -13.18
C HIS A 22 -11.60 -19.77 -13.82
N LEU A 23 -12.49 -18.78 -13.67
CA LEU A 23 -12.33 -17.44 -14.22
C LEU A 23 -11.52 -16.50 -13.32
N GLY A 24 -11.15 -16.92 -12.09
CA GLY A 24 -10.47 -16.06 -11.12
C GLY A 24 -11.32 -14.87 -10.64
N VAL A 25 -12.66 -14.94 -10.78
CA VAL A 25 -13.62 -13.89 -10.40
C VAL A 25 -14.25 -14.25 -9.06
N ARG A 26 -14.45 -13.30 -8.17
CA ARG A 26 -15.18 -13.55 -6.92
C ARG A 26 -16.67 -13.67 -7.18
N ILE A 27 -17.33 -14.57 -6.44
CA ILE A 27 -18.79 -14.75 -6.56
C ILE A 27 -19.56 -13.46 -6.23
N ASP A 28 -19.05 -12.67 -5.30
CA ASP A 28 -19.59 -11.37 -4.91
C ASP A 28 -19.58 -10.37 -6.08
N ASP A 29 -18.58 -10.44 -6.96
CA ASP A 29 -18.47 -9.57 -8.15
C ASP A 29 -19.53 -9.88 -9.21
N LEU A 30 -20.12 -11.07 -9.16
CA LEU A 30 -21.22 -11.49 -10.06
C LEU A 30 -22.62 -11.16 -9.51
N ILE A 31 -22.75 -11.02 -8.22
CA ILE A 31 -24.06 -10.91 -7.55
C ILE A 31 -24.37 -9.44 -7.19
N ASP A 32 -23.34 -8.64 -6.96
CA ASP A 32 -23.48 -7.27 -6.48
C ASP A 32 -23.49 -6.27 -7.64
N ASN A 33 -24.69 -5.99 -8.17
CA ASN A 33 -24.93 -4.92 -9.16
C ASN A 33 -25.14 -3.54 -8.50
N ALA A 34 -25.06 -3.42 -7.18
CA ALA A 34 -25.14 -2.14 -6.50
C ALA A 34 -23.85 -1.34 -6.72
N PRO A 35 -23.93 -0.03 -7.00
CA PRO A 35 -22.73 0.81 -7.03
C PRO A 35 -22.03 0.72 -5.69
N ARG A 36 -20.84 0.10 -5.68
CA ARG A 36 -20.02 0.02 -4.47
C ARG A 36 -19.57 1.42 -4.08
N ASP A 37 -19.60 1.72 -2.79
CA ASP A 37 -19.00 2.95 -2.25
C ASP A 37 -17.52 2.99 -2.69
N PRO A 38 -17.10 3.96 -3.52
CA PRO A 38 -15.73 3.98 -4.06
C PRO A 38 -14.70 4.43 -3.02
N ARG A 39 -15.14 4.81 -1.82
CA ARG A 39 -14.23 5.28 -0.78
C ARG A 39 -13.39 4.16 -0.21
N VAL A 40 -12.07 4.37 -0.18
CA VAL A 40 -11.15 3.45 0.47
C VAL A 40 -11.18 3.68 1.98
N ARG A 41 -11.53 2.62 2.73
CA ARG A 41 -11.59 2.64 4.19
C ARG A 41 -10.65 1.58 4.75
N ARG A 42 -9.41 1.98 4.99
CA ARG A 42 -8.38 1.11 5.57
C ARG A 42 -7.78 1.76 6.81
N PRO A 43 -7.39 0.97 7.82
CA PRO A 43 -6.77 1.50 9.02
C PRO A 43 -5.45 2.20 8.70
N VAL A 44 -5.20 3.30 9.39
CA VAL A 44 -3.91 4.00 9.36
C VAL A 44 -2.92 3.23 10.23
N LEU A 45 -1.73 3.01 9.72
CA LEU A 45 -0.64 2.31 10.40
C LEU A 45 0.35 3.32 10.98
N ARG A 46 0.92 3.00 12.14
CA ARG A 46 2.01 3.77 12.75
C ARG A 46 3.24 2.87 12.82
N MET A 47 4.30 3.25 12.12
CA MET A 47 5.51 2.45 11.97
C MET A 47 6.74 3.34 12.08
N ASN A 48 7.65 3.04 12.99
CA ASN A 48 8.91 3.77 13.14
C ASN A 48 8.75 5.30 13.22
N GLY A 49 7.68 5.76 13.88
CA GLY A 49 7.34 7.18 13.99
C GLY A 49 6.64 7.77 12.75
N MET A 50 6.55 7.04 11.65
CA MET A 50 5.77 7.42 10.47
C MET A 50 4.29 7.11 10.66
N ILE A 51 3.44 7.87 9.97
CA ILE A 51 2.02 7.58 9.82
C ILE A 51 1.79 7.17 8.37
N VAL A 52 1.29 5.95 8.15
CA VAL A 52 1.06 5.38 6.82
C VAL A 52 -0.44 5.16 6.63
N ALA A 53 -1.05 5.94 5.75
CA ALA A 53 -2.47 5.83 5.40
C ALA A 53 -2.61 5.18 4.02
N PRO A 54 -3.13 3.93 3.93
CA PRO A 54 -3.41 3.30 2.65
C PRO A 54 -4.54 4.04 1.91
N LEU A 55 -4.32 4.37 0.63
CA LEU A 55 -5.27 5.08 -0.23
C LEU A 55 -5.85 4.19 -1.34
N SER A 56 -5.27 3.02 -1.57
CA SER A 56 -5.80 2.02 -2.51
C SER A 56 -6.47 0.86 -1.77
N PRO A 57 -7.45 0.17 -2.39
CA PRO A 57 -8.02 -1.05 -1.83
C PRO A 57 -6.97 -2.13 -1.60
N GLU A 58 -7.25 -3.06 -0.71
CA GLU A 58 -6.42 -4.24 -0.54
C GLU A 58 -6.47 -5.11 -1.79
N GLY A 59 -5.31 -5.64 -2.22
CA GLY A 59 -5.20 -6.42 -3.45
C GLY A 59 -5.20 -5.59 -4.74
N SER A 60 -5.17 -4.27 -4.66
CA SER A 60 -4.98 -3.42 -5.84
C SER A 60 -3.63 -3.71 -6.52
N PRO A 61 -3.57 -3.73 -7.86
CA PRO A 61 -2.32 -3.89 -8.59
C PRO A 61 -1.34 -2.73 -8.38
N ILE A 62 -1.85 -1.59 -7.96
CA ILE A 62 -1.06 -0.40 -7.58
C ILE A 62 -1.37 -0.08 -6.13
N SER A 63 -0.33 0.01 -5.32
CA SER A 63 -0.44 0.39 -3.92
C SER A 63 -0.14 1.88 -3.76
N THR A 64 -1.09 2.62 -3.20
CA THR A 64 -0.98 4.06 -2.99
C THR A 64 -1.12 4.37 -1.51
N TYR A 65 -0.19 5.19 -1.00
CA TYR A 65 -0.15 5.58 0.41
C TYR A 65 0.06 7.08 0.56
N LYS A 66 -0.57 7.66 1.57
CA LYS A 66 -0.10 8.91 2.15
C LYS A 66 0.80 8.56 3.33
N ILE A 67 2.05 9.00 3.29
CA ILE A 67 3.03 8.75 4.34
C ILE A 67 3.43 10.09 4.96
N THR A 68 3.31 10.19 6.28
CA THR A 68 3.81 11.33 7.04
C THR A 68 5.15 10.93 7.67
N TYR A 69 6.22 11.56 7.23
CA TYR A 69 7.56 11.40 7.76
C TYR A 69 7.81 12.39 8.88
N PRO A 70 8.18 11.94 10.08
CA PRO A 70 8.53 12.85 11.18
C PRO A 70 9.91 13.49 10.95
N PRO A 71 10.17 14.67 11.55
CA PRO A 71 11.53 15.15 11.70
C PRO A 71 12.35 14.18 12.55
N ARG A 72 13.59 13.94 12.16
CA ARG A 72 14.51 13.03 12.87
C ARG A 72 15.85 13.68 13.11
N ALA A 73 16.39 13.52 14.31
CA ALA A 73 17.73 13.96 14.65
C ALA A 73 18.81 13.13 13.95
N ALA A 74 18.58 11.82 13.78
CA ALA A 74 19.46 10.91 13.04
C ALA A 74 18.84 10.53 11.70
N LYS A 75 19.67 10.40 10.67
CA LYS A 75 19.25 9.89 9.37
C LYS A 75 18.84 8.42 9.51
N PRO A 76 17.72 8.00 8.92
CA PRO A 76 17.35 6.59 8.89
C PRO A 76 18.35 5.78 8.05
N GLU A 77 18.52 4.51 8.38
CA GLU A 77 19.34 3.60 7.58
C GLU A 77 18.69 3.32 6.23
N PRO A 78 19.45 3.42 5.12
CA PRO A 78 18.96 3.08 3.80
C PRO A 78 18.58 1.60 3.70
N ARG A 79 17.52 1.30 2.96
CA ARG A 79 17.02 -0.04 2.70
C ARG A 79 16.78 -0.23 1.22
N THR A 80 16.70 -1.50 0.81
CA THR A 80 16.39 -1.90 -0.56
C THR A 80 15.20 -2.84 -0.58
N HIS A 81 14.42 -2.80 -1.65
CA HIS A 81 13.41 -3.79 -1.97
C HIS A 81 13.17 -3.84 -3.48
N GLU A 82 12.46 -4.83 -3.97
CA GLU A 82 12.13 -4.94 -5.39
C GLU A 82 11.06 -3.92 -5.80
N GLY A 83 11.14 -3.46 -7.05
CA GLY A 83 10.15 -2.61 -7.68
C GLY A 83 10.62 -1.17 -7.90
N GLN A 84 9.66 -0.31 -8.13
CA GLN A 84 9.85 1.13 -8.29
C GLN A 84 8.91 1.89 -7.37
N GLU A 85 9.38 2.99 -6.84
CA GLU A 85 8.57 3.95 -6.11
C GLU A 85 8.49 5.26 -6.89
N TRP A 86 7.28 5.77 -7.03
CA TRP A 86 6.99 7.14 -7.43
C TRP A 86 6.44 7.88 -6.22
N LEU A 87 6.92 9.07 -5.95
CA LEU A 87 6.46 9.88 -4.84
C LEU A 87 6.21 11.33 -5.24
N TYR A 88 5.33 11.99 -4.49
CA TYR A 88 5.01 13.41 -4.63
C TYR A 88 4.89 14.04 -3.24
N VAL A 89 5.59 15.14 -3.00
CA VAL A 89 5.56 15.84 -1.72
C VAL A 89 4.32 16.73 -1.65
N LEU A 90 3.41 16.40 -0.74
CA LEU A 90 2.17 17.14 -0.51
C LEU A 90 2.38 18.37 0.36
N SER A 91 3.19 18.25 1.42
CA SER A 91 3.50 19.34 2.35
C SER A 91 4.83 19.10 3.06
N GLY A 92 5.45 20.15 3.56
CA GLY A 92 6.76 20.11 4.19
C GLY A 92 7.90 19.93 3.16
N ALA A 93 9.02 19.42 3.63
CA ALA A 93 10.17 19.10 2.78
C ALA A 93 10.67 17.68 3.10
N LEU A 94 10.83 16.86 2.08
CA LEU A 94 11.29 15.48 2.18
C LEU A 94 12.79 15.41 1.89
N ARG A 95 13.54 14.78 2.79
CA ARG A 95 14.92 14.34 2.52
C ARG A 95 14.86 12.92 1.97
N LEU A 96 15.33 12.74 0.75
CA LEU A 96 15.53 11.44 0.11
C LEU A 96 17.02 11.15 0.03
N GLN A 97 17.45 10.08 0.69
CA GLN A 97 18.76 9.47 0.49
C GLN A 97 18.59 8.40 -0.58
N LEU A 98 19.37 8.47 -1.66
CA LEU A 98 19.30 7.53 -2.78
C LEU A 98 20.72 7.17 -3.22
N GLY A 99 21.12 5.91 -3.01
CA GLY A 99 22.51 5.50 -3.19
C GLY A 99 23.43 6.27 -2.26
N GLY A 100 24.41 6.96 -2.80
CA GLY A 100 25.33 7.83 -2.05
C GLY A 100 24.91 9.32 -2.00
N GLU A 101 23.79 9.66 -2.61
CA GLU A 101 23.34 11.05 -2.74
C GLU A 101 22.22 11.39 -1.77
N GLU A 102 22.10 12.69 -1.47
CA GLU A 102 21.00 13.22 -0.66
C GLU A 102 20.31 14.34 -1.44
N LEU A 103 19.00 14.21 -1.58
CA LEU A 103 18.13 15.18 -2.25
C LEU A 103 17.12 15.72 -1.23
N VAL A 104 16.77 16.99 -1.35
CA VAL A 104 15.66 17.59 -0.61
C VAL A 104 14.59 18.01 -1.60
N LEU A 105 13.43 17.37 -1.49
CA LEU A 105 12.26 17.69 -2.30
C LEU A 105 11.31 18.58 -1.50
N GLN A 106 10.89 19.68 -2.14
CA GLN A 106 9.91 20.62 -1.59
C GLN A 106 8.49 20.18 -1.93
N ALA A 107 7.50 20.72 -1.23
CA ALA A 107 6.09 20.54 -1.59
C ALA A 107 5.86 20.90 -3.06
N GLY A 108 5.17 20.01 -3.80
CA GLY A 108 4.94 20.14 -5.25
C GLY A 108 5.98 19.42 -6.12
N GLU A 109 7.05 18.90 -5.56
CA GLU A 109 8.06 18.14 -6.30
C GLU A 109 7.79 16.64 -6.24
N ALA A 110 8.18 15.92 -7.29
CA ALA A 110 8.05 14.48 -7.43
C ALA A 110 9.41 13.84 -7.69
N ALA A 111 9.53 12.56 -7.31
CA ALA A 111 10.65 11.70 -7.66
C ALA A 111 10.17 10.32 -8.06
N GLN A 112 10.94 9.65 -8.91
CA GLN A 112 10.77 8.24 -9.24
C GLN A 112 12.14 7.58 -9.23
N PHE A 113 12.25 6.42 -8.59
CA PHE A 113 13.51 5.69 -8.51
C PHE A 113 13.28 4.18 -8.39
N ASP A 114 14.33 3.44 -8.73
CA ASP A 114 14.42 2.00 -8.51
C ASP A 114 14.69 1.74 -7.04
N THR A 115 13.82 0.98 -6.40
CA THR A 115 13.91 0.67 -4.97
C THR A 115 14.98 -0.40 -4.64
N GLN A 116 15.63 -0.98 -5.62
CA GLN A 116 16.85 -1.77 -5.44
C GLN A 116 18.07 -0.88 -5.12
N VAL A 117 18.02 0.40 -5.46
CA VAL A 117 19.02 1.36 -4.98
C VAL A 117 18.75 1.63 -3.49
N PRO A 118 19.78 1.53 -2.61
CA PRO A 118 19.63 1.82 -1.20
C PRO A 118 19.04 3.21 -0.99
N HIS A 119 17.91 3.30 -0.29
CA HIS A 119 17.19 4.55 -0.09
C HIS A 119 16.63 4.67 1.32
N ALA A 120 16.49 5.91 1.78
CA ALA A 120 15.85 6.26 3.04
C ALA A 120 15.18 7.62 2.94
N MET A 121 14.10 7.82 3.68
CA MET A 121 13.34 9.05 3.68
C MET A 121 13.07 9.57 5.09
N SER A 122 13.11 10.88 5.24
CA SER A 122 12.76 11.59 6.48
C SER A 122 12.31 13.02 6.16
N ALA A 123 11.67 13.70 7.09
CA ALA A 123 11.49 15.14 6.94
C ALA A 123 12.84 15.86 6.92
N ALA A 124 13.01 16.83 6.03
CA ALA A 124 14.26 17.59 5.90
C ALA A 124 14.38 18.74 6.93
N GLY A 125 13.24 19.19 7.48
CA GLY A 125 13.19 20.30 8.44
C GLY A 125 12.72 19.87 9.82
N THR A 126 12.21 20.82 10.57
CA THR A 126 11.67 20.61 11.93
C THR A 126 10.18 20.24 11.92
N ALA A 127 9.50 20.40 10.79
CA ALA A 127 8.11 20.00 10.59
C ALA A 127 8.04 18.63 9.87
N PRO A 128 6.96 17.85 10.04
CA PRO A 128 6.74 16.63 9.28
C PRO A 128 6.61 16.90 7.78
N ALA A 129 6.93 15.91 6.97
CA ALA A 129 6.69 15.92 5.52
C ALA A 129 5.58 14.91 5.17
N ASP A 130 4.54 15.37 4.48
CA ASP A 130 3.49 14.52 3.93
C ASP A 130 3.80 14.20 2.47
N VAL A 131 3.77 12.92 2.14
CA VAL A 131 4.15 12.41 0.82
C VAL A 131 3.08 11.45 0.32
N LEU A 132 2.73 11.56 -0.95
CA LEU A 132 1.99 10.54 -1.67
C LEU A 132 3.02 9.59 -2.30
N SER A 133 2.99 8.31 -1.93
CA SER A 133 3.84 7.27 -2.51
C SER A 133 3.00 6.26 -3.27
N ILE A 134 3.48 5.88 -4.45
CA ILE A 134 2.87 4.89 -5.34
C ILE A 134 3.90 3.80 -5.62
N PHE A 135 3.49 2.56 -5.39
CA PHE A 135 4.30 1.37 -5.62
C PHE A 135 3.60 0.46 -6.63
N GLY A 136 4.37 -0.15 -7.53
CA GLY A 136 3.90 -1.27 -8.34
C GLY A 136 3.57 -2.49 -7.46
N ALA A 137 2.92 -3.50 -8.04
CA ALA A 137 2.42 -4.69 -7.33
C ALA A 137 3.50 -5.43 -6.51
N GLU A 138 4.77 -5.29 -6.84
CA GLU A 138 5.90 -5.97 -6.21
C GLU A 138 6.60 -5.13 -5.12
N GLY A 139 6.46 -3.80 -5.16
CA GLY A 139 7.29 -2.89 -4.37
C GLY A 139 6.95 -2.75 -2.88
N PHE A 140 5.76 -3.13 -2.43
CA PHE A 140 5.32 -2.82 -1.04
C PHE A 140 5.52 -3.96 -0.02
N ARG A 141 5.90 -5.15 -0.44
CA ARG A 141 5.97 -6.32 0.45
C ARG A 141 7.01 -6.23 1.57
N LEU A 142 8.01 -5.36 1.48
CA LEU A 142 9.17 -5.36 2.37
C LEU A 142 9.11 -4.39 3.56
N HIS A 143 8.24 -3.39 3.54
CA HIS A 143 8.09 -2.50 4.70
C HIS A 143 7.24 -3.11 5.83
N THR A 144 6.49 -4.19 5.56
CA THR A 144 5.62 -4.86 6.53
C THR A 144 6.20 -6.15 7.11
N GLN A 145 7.29 -6.70 6.53
CA GLN A 145 7.90 -7.96 6.99
C GLN A 145 9.11 -7.73 7.90
N GLN A 146 8.98 -6.93 8.94
CA GLN A 146 9.97 -6.91 10.01
C GLN A 146 9.27 -6.95 11.36
N ASN A 147 9.01 -8.16 11.82
CA ASN A 147 9.18 -8.65 13.19
C ASN A 147 8.55 -10.03 13.36
N GLU A 148 9.09 -11.02 12.68
CA GLU A 148 9.05 -12.39 13.18
C GLU A 148 10.48 -12.90 13.24
N GLN A 149 11.22 -12.46 14.25
CA GLN A 149 12.33 -13.25 14.73
C GLN A 149 11.73 -14.40 15.53
N PRO A 150 12.00 -15.66 15.19
CA PRO A 150 11.70 -16.76 16.07
C PRO A 150 12.62 -16.66 17.29
N GLU A 151 12.03 -16.66 18.48
CA GLU A 151 12.78 -16.81 19.73
C GLU A 151 13.60 -18.11 19.68
N PRO A 152 14.88 -18.10 20.10
CA PRO A 152 15.67 -19.32 20.18
C PRO A 152 15.13 -20.18 21.32
N GLN A 153 14.89 -21.47 21.00
CA GLN A 153 14.62 -22.52 21.98
C GLN A 153 15.86 -22.85 22.79
#